data_e3422f841817afb7a7ee7231e8783d0d
#
_entry.id   e3422f841817afb7a7ee7231e8783d0d
#
_cell.length_a   1.000
_cell.length_b   1.000
_cell.length_c   1.000
_cell.angle_alpha   90.00
_cell.angle_beta   90.00
_cell.angle_gamma   90.00
#
_symmetry.space_group_name_H-M   'P 1'
#
loop_
_entity.id
_entity.type
_entity.pdbx_description
1 polymer ?
#
loop_
_entity_poly.entity_id
_entity_poly.type
_entity_poly.pdbx_seq_one_letter_code
_entity_poly.pdbx_strand_id
1 'polypeptide(L)'
;MRFYHRDELIDVIRSADLYVHPAEFEIEAIACLEAISCGRTPLIADAPRSATRFFALTDRNLFRANDPRDLAEKMDWWLEHPDEREACAQRYAGYARQFDFDRCMDEMERMLTDTTGAKRHVP
;
A
#
# COMPACT_ATOMS: atom_id res chain seq x y z
N MET A 1 15.43 -10.63 16.63
CA MET A 1 15.00 -10.42 15.25
C MET A 1 14.82 -11.80 14.63
N ARG A 2 13.67 -12.13 14.03
CA ARG A 2 13.39 -13.41 13.39
C ARG A 2 13.17 -13.14 11.89
N PHE A 3 13.75 -13.97 11.05
CA PHE A 3 13.47 -13.99 9.62
C PHE A 3 12.38 -15.02 9.34
N TYR A 4 11.47 -14.69 8.45
CA TYR A 4 10.39 -15.55 8.02
C TYR A 4 10.59 -15.98 6.57
N HIS A 5 10.22 -17.21 6.24
CA HIS A 5 10.01 -17.58 4.85
C HIS A 5 8.77 -16.83 4.31
N ARG A 6 8.65 -16.71 2.99
CA ARG A 6 7.61 -15.89 2.36
C ARG A 6 6.19 -16.27 2.83
N ASP A 7 5.89 -17.55 2.88
CA ASP A 7 4.56 -18.03 3.29
C ASP A 7 4.29 -17.73 4.76
N GLU A 8 5.26 -17.93 5.63
CA GLU A 8 5.17 -17.56 7.05
C GLU A 8 4.97 -16.04 7.23
N LEU A 9 5.65 -15.22 6.40
CA LEU A 9 5.49 -13.76 6.44
C LEU A 9 4.07 -13.34 6.07
N ILE A 10 3.49 -13.95 5.04
CA ILE A 10 2.10 -13.69 4.63
C ILE A 10 1.13 -14.05 5.77
N ASP A 11 1.34 -15.16 6.44
CA ASP A 11 0.50 -15.57 7.58
C ASP A 11 0.63 -14.61 8.77
N VAL A 12 1.84 -14.13 9.06
CA VAL A 12 2.08 -13.10 10.08
C VAL A 12 1.35 -11.80 9.71
N ILE A 13 1.47 -11.33 8.47
CA ILE A 13 0.78 -10.13 8.00
C ILE A 13 -0.74 -10.30 8.12
N ARG A 14 -1.28 -11.45 7.72
CA ARG A 14 -2.72 -11.74 7.81
C ARG A 14 -3.24 -11.83 9.25
N SER A 15 -2.38 -12.17 10.20
CA SER A 15 -2.74 -12.23 11.62
C SER A 15 -2.71 -10.87 12.33
N ALA A 16 -2.12 -9.84 11.72
CA ALA A 16 -2.02 -8.52 12.29
C ALA A 16 -3.34 -7.73 12.15
N ASP A 17 -3.63 -6.85 13.10
CA ASP A 17 -4.77 -5.93 13.03
C ASP A 17 -4.50 -4.73 12.12
N LEU A 18 -3.28 -4.23 12.14
CA LEU A 18 -2.82 -3.07 11.39
C LEU A 18 -1.44 -3.34 10.78
N TYR A 19 -1.15 -2.63 9.72
CA TYR A 19 0.20 -2.53 9.17
C TYR A 19 0.72 -1.10 9.33
N VAL A 20 1.91 -0.92 9.89
CA VAL A 20 2.51 0.40 10.10
C VAL A 20 3.73 0.56 9.20
N HIS A 21 3.75 1.62 8.39
CA HIS A 21 4.85 1.98 7.50
C HIS A 21 5.45 3.33 7.89
N PRO A 22 6.46 3.36 8.78
CA PRO A 22 7.00 4.61 9.33
C PRO A 22 8.13 5.21 8.49
N ALA A 23 8.41 4.68 7.29
CA ALA A 23 9.53 5.11 6.47
C ALA A 23 9.37 6.56 5.99
N GLU A 24 10.37 7.39 6.25
CA GLU A 24 10.47 8.76 5.73
C GLU A 24 10.97 8.82 4.29
N PHE A 25 11.63 7.77 3.86
CA PHE A 25 12.24 7.65 2.55
C PHE A 25 11.87 6.30 1.93
N GLU A 26 11.09 6.33 0.85
CA GLU A 26 10.64 5.11 0.19
C GLU A 26 10.36 5.39 -1.29
N ILE A 27 10.85 4.51 -2.16
CA ILE A 27 10.67 4.64 -3.61
C ILE A 27 9.48 3.81 -4.10
N GLU A 28 9.40 2.53 -3.73
CA GLU A 28 8.42 1.58 -4.28
C GLU A 28 7.43 1.04 -3.26
N ALA A 29 7.81 0.98 -1.99
CA ALA A 29 6.95 0.51 -0.89
C ALA A 29 6.31 -0.87 -1.11
N ILE A 30 7.03 -1.83 -1.67
CA ILE A 30 6.55 -3.19 -1.95
C ILE A 30 5.98 -3.85 -0.69
N ALA A 31 6.64 -3.68 0.47
CA ALA A 31 6.16 -4.23 1.74
C ALA A 31 4.78 -3.68 2.14
N CYS A 32 4.50 -2.40 1.85
CA CYS A 32 3.18 -1.82 2.07
C CYS A 32 2.16 -2.42 1.11
N LEU A 33 2.53 -2.59 -0.16
CA LEU A 33 1.67 -3.22 -1.17
C LEU A 33 1.33 -4.67 -0.81
N GLU A 34 2.29 -5.44 -0.29
CA GLU A 34 2.06 -6.80 0.21
C GLU A 34 1.06 -6.80 1.37
N ALA A 35 1.19 -5.89 2.32
CA ALA A 35 0.29 -5.80 3.47
C ALA A 35 -1.15 -5.44 3.06
N ILE A 36 -1.34 -4.46 2.18
CA ILE A 36 -2.67 -4.09 1.68
C ILE A 36 -3.27 -5.18 0.80
N SER A 37 -2.45 -5.93 0.06
CA SER A 37 -2.90 -7.09 -0.72
C SER A 37 -3.38 -8.24 0.17
N CYS A 38 -2.83 -8.35 1.39
CA CYS A 38 -3.31 -9.27 2.42
C CYS A 38 -4.55 -8.76 3.16
N GLY A 39 -5.15 -7.64 2.73
CA GLY A 39 -6.32 -7.05 3.35
C GLY A 39 -6.03 -6.44 4.72
N ARG A 40 -4.86 -5.81 4.89
CA ARG A 40 -4.54 -5.09 6.13
C ARG A 40 -4.73 -3.59 5.94
N THR A 41 -5.30 -2.96 6.97
CA THR A 41 -5.42 -1.50 7.03
C THR A 41 -4.06 -0.89 7.33
N PRO A 42 -3.49 -0.06 6.45
CA PRO A 42 -2.20 0.55 6.68
C PRO A 42 -2.30 1.85 7.46
N LEU A 43 -1.26 2.12 8.27
CA LEU A 43 -0.90 3.44 8.80
C LEU A 43 0.45 3.83 8.22
N ILE A 44 0.48 4.92 7.49
CA ILE A 44 1.61 5.34 6.65
C ILE A 44 2.10 6.71 7.12
N ALA A 45 3.41 6.85 7.25
CA ALA A 45 4.01 8.15 7.53
C ALA A 45 3.77 9.13 6.37
N ASP A 46 3.21 10.30 6.68
CA ASP A 46 3.06 11.38 5.71
C ASP A 46 4.41 12.10 5.53
N ALA A 47 5.29 11.48 4.77
CA ALA A 47 6.64 11.96 4.52
C ALA A 47 6.79 12.40 3.06
N PRO A 48 7.28 13.64 2.79
CA PRO A 48 7.38 14.17 1.42
C PRO A 48 8.30 13.38 0.48
N ARG A 49 9.24 12.63 1.07
CA ARG A 49 10.21 11.81 0.33
C ARG A 49 9.84 10.32 0.30
N SER A 50 8.61 9.99 0.65
CA SER A 50 8.10 8.62 0.62
C SER A 50 6.95 8.49 -0.37
N ALA A 51 7.11 7.64 -1.37
CA ALA A 51 6.04 7.33 -2.32
C ALA A 51 4.88 6.56 -1.67
N THR A 52 5.11 5.93 -0.51
CA THR A 52 4.09 5.16 0.21
C THR A 52 2.88 5.99 0.60
N ARG A 53 3.05 7.31 0.84
CA ARG A 53 1.95 8.22 1.16
C ARG A 53 0.82 8.18 0.13
N PHE A 54 1.13 7.91 -1.14
CA PHE A 54 0.15 7.84 -2.22
C PHE A 54 -0.74 6.59 -2.15
N PHE A 55 -0.41 5.61 -1.32
CA PHE A 55 -1.29 4.48 -1.04
C PHE A 55 -2.37 4.80 -0.01
N ALA A 56 -2.31 5.94 0.68
CA ALA A 56 -3.33 6.31 1.65
C ALA A 56 -4.67 6.60 0.96
N LEU A 57 -5.70 5.85 1.31
CA LEU A 57 -7.06 6.05 0.76
C LEU A 57 -7.85 7.11 1.53
N THR A 58 -7.44 7.41 2.76
CA THR A 58 -8.03 8.44 3.61
C THR A 58 -6.95 9.10 4.49
N ASP A 59 -7.24 10.28 5.01
CA ASP A 59 -6.35 10.96 5.98
C ASP A 59 -6.14 10.16 7.27
N ARG A 60 -7.06 9.25 7.60
CA ARG A 60 -6.91 8.34 8.75
C ARG A 60 -5.83 7.29 8.56
N ASN A 61 -5.43 7.03 7.32
CA ASN A 61 -4.32 6.14 6.99
C ASN A 61 -2.97 6.83 7.05
N LEU A 62 -2.94 8.16 7.28
CA LEU A 62 -1.72 8.94 7.40
C LEU A 62 -1.48 9.37 8.85
N PHE A 63 -0.22 9.33 9.27
CA PHE A 63 0.24 9.96 10.50
C PHE A 63 1.44 10.86 10.20
N ARG A 64 1.65 11.89 11.03
CA ARG A 64 2.78 12.80 10.85
C ARG A 64 4.10 12.07 11.02
N ALA A 65 4.97 12.16 10.01
CA ALA A 65 6.29 11.56 10.06
C ALA A 65 7.04 12.05 11.30
N ASN A 66 7.77 11.15 11.97
CA ASN A 66 8.51 11.42 13.21
C ASN A 66 7.65 11.87 14.41
N ASP A 67 6.35 11.64 14.37
CA ASP A 67 5.47 11.94 15.47
C ASP A 67 4.89 10.65 16.08
N PRO A 68 5.54 10.08 17.12
CA PRO A 68 5.06 8.86 17.76
C PRO A 68 3.73 9.03 18.49
N ARG A 69 3.36 10.26 18.88
CA ARG A 69 2.07 10.51 19.53
C ARG A 69 0.94 10.45 18.52
N ASP A 70 1.12 11.11 17.37
CA ASP A 70 0.12 11.05 16.30
C ASP A 70 -0.06 9.61 15.77
N LEU A 71 1.04 8.84 15.65
CA LEU A 71 0.96 7.42 15.33
C LEU A 71 0.14 6.65 16.37
N ALA A 72 0.42 6.83 17.66
CA ALA A 72 -0.30 6.14 18.73
C ALA A 72 -1.80 6.48 18.71
N GLU A 73 -2.15 7.77 18.58
CA GLU A 73 -3.55 8.22 18.50
C GLU A 73 -4.28 7.59 17.29
N LYS A 74 -3.62 7.50 16.15
CA LYS A 74 -4.18 6.86 14.95
C LYS A 74 -4.33 5.35 15.11
N MET A 75 -3.36 4.69 15.75
CA MET A 75 -3.44 3.25 16.05
C MET A 75 -4.60 2.97 17.00
N ASP A 76 -4.70 3.71 18.10
CA ASP A 76 -5.77 3.56 19.08
C ASP A 76 -7.14 3.73 18.42
N TRP A 77 -7.28 4.75 17.59
CA TRP A 77 -8.54 4.94 16.86
C TRP A 77 -8.93 3.73 16.01
N TRP A 78 -8.00 3.18 15.21
CA TRP A 78 -8.29 2.02 14.38
C TRP A 78 -8.57 0.75 15.18
N LEU A 79 -7.94 0.58 16.34
CA LEU A 79 -8.17 -0.57 17.22
C LEU A 79 -9.51 -0.47 17.95
N GLU A 80 -9.94 0.73 18.28
CA GLU A 80 -11.24 1.00 18.93
C GLU A 80 -12.42 0.97 17.95
N HIS A 81 -12.17 1.03 16.64
CA HIS A 81 -13.20 1.01 15.59
C HIS A 81 -13.01 -0.17 14.62
N PRO A 82 -13.25 -1.41 15.09
CA PRO A 82 -13.00 -2.61 14.29
C PRO A 82 -13.85 -2.69 13.01
N ASP A 83 -15.06 -2.20 13.01
CA ASP A 83 -15.94 -2.20 11.83
C ASP A 83 -15.39 -1.26 10.74
N GLU A 84 -14.91 -0.08 11.11
CA GLU A 84 -14.27 0.88 10.22
C GLU A 84 -12.94 0.34 9.68
N ARG A 85 -12.18 -0.35 10.53
CA ARG A 85 -10.92 -1.01 10.15
C ARG A 85 -11.17 -2.09 9.13
N GLU A 86 -12.17 -2.95 9.34
CA GLU A 86 -12.53 -4.01 8.40
C GLU A 86 -13.03 -3.45 7.06
N ALA A 87 -13.90 -2.43 7.09
CA ALA A 87 -14.35 -1.77 5.88
C ALA A 87 -13.18 -1.13 5.10
N CYS A 88 -12.22 -0.54 5.81
CA CYS A 88 -11.00 0.00 5.22
C CYS A 88 -10.14 -1.12 4.59
N ALA A 89 -9.96 -2.25 5.29
CA ALA A 89 -9.22 -3.40 4.79
C ALA A 89 -9.82 -3.96 3.49
N GLN A 90 -11.14 -4.05 3.40
CA GLN A 90 -11.84 -4.48 2.18
C GLN A 90 -11.64 -3.50 1.01
N ARG A 91 -11.64 -2.20 1.27
CA ARG A 91 -11.32 -1.19 0.26
C ARG A 91 -9.90 -1.35 -0.26
N TYR A 92 -8.94 -1.62 0.63
CA TYR A 92 -7.56 -1.87 0.26
C TYR A 92 -7.38 -3.16 -0.54
N ALA A 93 -8.09 -4.23 -0.20
CA ALA A 93 -8.09 -5.46 -0.98
C ALA A 93 -8.59 -5.21 -2.43
N GLY A 94 -9.60 -4.35 -2.59
CA GLY A 94 -10.06 -3.89 -3.91
C GLY A 94 -9.02 -3.04 -4.64
N TYR A 95 -8.43 -2.08 -3.95
CA TYR A 95 -7.39 -1.20 -4.47
C TYR A 95 -6.15 -1.97 -4.93
N ALA A 96 -5.72 -2.99 -4.18
CA ALA A 96 -4.54 -3.78 -4.49
C ALA A 96 -4.63 -4.53 -5.83
N ARG A 97 -5.85 -4.84 -6.30
CA ARG A 97 -6.07 -5.56 -7.58
C ARG A 97 -5.55 -4.80 -8.80
N GLN A 98 -5.41 -3.48 -8.72
CA GLN A 98 -4.84 -2.70 -9.83
C GLN A 98 -3.34 -3.00 -10.06
N PHE A 99 -2.66 -3.57 -9.05
CA PHE A 99 -1.24 -3.95 -9.11
C PHE A 99 -1.05 -5.43 -9.43
N ASP A 100 -2.09 -6.12 -9.90
CA ASP A 100 -1.99 -7.48 -10.41
C ASP A 100 -1.01 -7.54 -11.58
N PHE A 101 -0.13 -8.57 -11.55
CA PHE A 101 0.97 -8.67 -12.52
C PHE A 101 0.47 -8.74 -13.96
N ASP A 102 -0.50 -9.60 -14.23
CA ASP A 102 -1.00 -9.80 -15.60
C ASP A 102 -1.64 -8.53 -16.14
N ARG A 103 -2.43 -7.85 -15.30
CA ARG A 103 -3.03 -6.56 -15.64
C ARG A 103 -1.97 -5.49 -15.93
N CYS A 104 -0.92 -5.40 -15.10
CA CYS A 104 0.16 -4.44 -15.32
C CYS A 104 0.93 -4.74 -16.62
N MET A 105 1.11 -6.02 -16.96
CA MET A 105 1.75 -6.42 -18.20
C MET A 105 0.90 -6.07 -19.42
N ASP A 106 -0.40 -6.29 -19.37
CA ASP A 106 -1.34 -5.93 -20.43
C ASP A 106 -1.36 -4.41 -20.67
N GLU A 107 -1.31 -3.62 -19.59
CA GLU A 107 -1.24 -2.16 -19.67
C GLU A 107 0.08 -1.68 -20.29
N MET A 108 1.19 -2.31 -19.92
CA MET A 108 2.51 -2.00 -20.46
C MET A 108 2.57 -2.35 -21.95
N GLU A 109 2.07 -3.52 -22.35
CA GLU A 109 2.03 -3.95 -23.76
C GLU A 109 1.20 -2.97 -24.61
N ARG A 110 0.04 -2.55 -24.12
CA ARG A 110 -0.79 -1.53 -24.80
C ARG A 110 -0.05 -0.22 -24.96
N MET A 111 0.58 0.28 -23.90
CA MET A 111 1.36 1.52 -23.94
C MET A 111 2.50 1.46 -24.98
N LEU A 112 3.23 0.35 -25.02
CA LEU A 112 4.31 0.15 -25.98
C LEU A 112 3.79 0.05 -27.42
N THR A 113 2.69 -0.63 -27.64
CA THR A 113 2.05 -0.78 -28.96
C THR A 113 1.54 0.56 -29.48
N ASP A 114 0.87 1.35 -28.64
CA ASP A 114 0.35 2.66 -29.00
C ASP A 114 1.49 3.63 -29.33
N THR A 115 2.59 3.58 -28.57
CA THR A 115 3.78 4.44 -28.80
C THR A 115 4.47 4.08 -30.11
N THR A 116 4.54 2.79 -30.48
CA THR A 116 5.12 2.33 -31.76
C THR A 116 4.21 2.63 -32.95
N GLY A 117 2.89 2.57 -32.76
CA GLY A 117 1.89 2.95 -33.75
C GLY A 117 1.94 4.45 -34.12
N ALA A 118 2.17 5.32 -33.12
CA ALA A 118 2.30 6.77 -33.34
C ALA A 118 3.55 7.15 -34.16
N LYS A 119 4.59 6.33 -34.17
CA LYS A 119 5.82 6.58 -34.98
C LYS A 119 5.70 6.21 -36.47
N ARG A 120 4.61 5.58 -36.91
CA ARG A 120 4.38 5.24 -38.32
C ARG A 120 3.79 6.37 -39.16
N HIS A 121 3.57 7.56 -38.59
CA HIS A 121 3.03 8.73 -39.28
C HIS A 121 3.98 9.92 -39.17
N VAL A 122 5.23 9.74 -39.63
CA VAL A 122 6.07 10.85 -40.04
C VAL A 122 6.32 10.67 -41.52
N PRO A 123 5.84 11.59 -42.38
CA PRO A 123 6.07 11.56 -43.82
C PRO A 123 7.57 11.80 -44.15
#